data_47ad6aa53660fb6f10d1c0f2b31267da
#
_entry.id   47ad6aa53660fb6f10d1c0f2b31267da
#
_cell.length_a   1.000
_cell.length_b   1.000
_cell.length_c   1.000
_cell.angle_alpha   90.00
_cell.angle_beta   90.00
_cell.angle_gamma   90.00
#
_symmetry.space_group_name_H-M   'P 1'
#
loop_
_entity.id
_entity.type
_entity.pdbx_description
1 polymer ?
#
loop_
_entity_poly.entity_id
_entity_poly.type
_entity_poly.pdbx_seq_one_letter_code
_entity_poly.pdbx_strand_id
1 'polypeptide(L)'
;MTPRFHRLRIREIRRETPECVSLAFDVPADLAEEYRFVQGQHLNVRAMLGDEEIRRSYSICSGVDDGELRVAIKRVPGGRFSAWANERLQAGDTIDVMTPEGRFFTPLDAGQSRHYVAFVAGSGITPVLSLARTTLAREPKSRFTLVYGNRRLASTLFHEALWELKDRYLARFEIYNVFSREEQELDLFNGRIDGAKARAFIDALIPVDDIDEVFVCGPASMIDDVEGALVAAGVPRHHVHVERFGVPGAALAAPVDDAEAAEARVTLVVDGVRREIDFHRGQHSILEAGRAAGIDLPFSCKGGMCSTCRARLLEGEVRMAKNYALEPHEVAAGFVLTCQSYPLTERVVISFDDR
;
A
#
# COMPACT_ATOMS: atom_id res chain seq x y z
N MET A 1 -0.62 -1.78 -19.49
CA MET A 1 -2.09 -1.96 -19.63
C MET A 1 -2.78 -1.25 -18.49
N THR A 2 -3.88 -0.56 -18.77
CA THR A 2 -4.69 0.09 -17.73
C THR A 2 -5.28 -0.98 -16.80
N PRO A 3 -5.20 -0.83 -15.46
CA PRO A 3 -5.71 -1.82 -14.53
C PRO A 3 -7.21 -2.00 -14.70
N ARG A 4 -7.65 -3.26 -14.69
CA ARG A 4 -9.05 -3.62 -14.88
C ARG A 4 -9.58 -4.42 -13.71
N PHE A 5 -10.88 -4.28 -13.42
CA PHE A 5 -11.59 -5.10 -12.46
C PHE A 5 -12.08 -6.37 -13.12
N HIS A 6 -11.77 -7.51 -12.49
CA HIS A 6 -12.39 -8.79 -12.83
C HIS A 6 -13.14 -9.31 -11.60
N ARG A 7 -14.22 -10.05 -11.86
CA ARG A 7 -14.99 -10.69 -10.81
C ARG A 7 -14.31 -11.98 -10.39
N LEU A 8 -13.66 -11.97 -9.21
CA LEU A 8 -13.00 -13.14 -8.66
C LEU A 8 -13.86 -13.79 -7.57
N ARG A 9 -13.81 -15.13 -7.52
CA ARG A 9 -14.42 -15.91 -6.45
C ARG A 9 -13.49 -15.93 -5.24
N ILE A 10 -14.06 -15.77 -4.05
CA ILE A 10 -13.36 -15.97 -2.79
C ILE A 10 -13.25 -17.47 -2.55
N ARG A 11 -12.04 -18.01 -2.62
CA ARG A 11 -11.75 -19.43 -2.39
C ARG A 11 -11.87 -19.79 -0.91
N GLU A 12 -11.33 -18.90 -0.06
CA GLU A 12 -11.21 -19.13 1.37
C GLU A 12 -11.26 -17.82 2.14
N ILE A 13 -11.87 -17.86 3.31
CA ILE A 13 -11.79 -16.79 4.32
C ILE A 13 -11.24 -17.41 5.61
N ARG A 14 -10.15 -16.82 6.14
CA ARG A 14 -9.59 -17.16 7.45
C ARG A 14 -9.81 -16.01 8.43
N ARG A 15 -10.15 -16.36 9.68
CA ARG A 15 -10.21 -15.40 10.77
C ARG A 15 -8.83 -15.30 11.41
N GLU A 16 -8.08 -14.23 11.05
CA GLU A 16 -6.74 -14.01 11.57
C GLU A 16 -6.76 -13.51 13.03
N THR A 17 -7.73 -12.66 13.36
CA THR A 17 -8.02 -12.18 14.71
C THR A 17 -9.51 -11.85 14.80
N PRO A 18 -10.08 -11.59 16.00
CA PRO A 18 -11.49 -11.14 16.13
C PRO A 18 -11.85 -9.92 15.24
N GLU A 19 -10.87 -9.10 14.89
CA GLU A 19 -11.06 -7.86 14.10
C GLU A 19 -10.50 -7.97 12.66
N CYS A 20 -10.06 -9.13 12.20
CA CYS A 20 -9.44 -9.26 10.88
C CYS A 20 -9.76 -10.59 10.20
N VAL A 21 -10.14 -10.52 8.94
CA VAL A 21 -10.23 -11.68 8.04
C VAL A 21 -9.21 -11.58 6.93
N SER A 22 -8.71 -12.73 6.46
CA SER A 22 -7.98 -12.81 5.20
C SER A 22 -8.79 -13.53 4.15
N LEU A 23 -8.69 -13.07 2.90
CA LEU A 23 -9.40 -13.58 1.74
C LEU A 23 -8.41 -14.11 0.73
N ALA A 24 -8.52 -15.39 0.35
CA ALA A 24 -7.81 -15.94 -0.79
C ALA A 24 -8.75 -16.00 -1.99
N PHE A 25 -8.26 -15.61 -3.16
CA PHE A 25 -9.03 -15.57 -4.40
C PHE A 25 -8.71 -16.75 -5.31
N ASP A 26 -9.74 -17.25 -6.00
CA ASP A 26 -9.56 -18.10 -7.17
C ASP A 26 -9.31 -17.20 -8.38
N VAL A 27 -8.13 -17.29 -8.96
CA VAL A 27 -7.80 -16.60 -10.21
C VAL A 27 -8.04 -17.56 -11.36
N PRO A 28 -8.95 -17.26 -12.30
CA PRO A 28 -9.17 -18.06 -13.49
C PRO A 28 -7.89 -18.22 -14.34
N ALA A 29 -7.73 -19.36 -15.01
CA ALA A 29 -6.50 -19.66 -15.76
C ALA A 29 -6.20 -18.65 -16.88
N ASP A 30 -7.22 -18.10 -17.51
CA ASP A 30 -7.13 -17.07 -18.55
C ASP A 30 -6.71 -15.71 -18.01
N LEU A 31 -6.85 -15.46 -16.70
CA LEU A 31 -6.42 -14.25 -16.02
C LEU A 31 -5.10 -14.43 -15.24
N ALA A 32 -4.52 -15.62 -15.22
CA ALA A 32 -3.36 -15.95 -14.38
C ALA A 32 -2.17 -15.00 -14.60
N GLU A 33 -1.91 -14.60 -15.84
CA GLU A 33 -0.83 -13.67 -16.17
C GLU A 33 -1.10 -12.24 -15.66
N GLU A 34 -2.37 -11.78 -15.72
CA GLU A 34 -2.74 -10.45 -15.27
C GLU A 34 -2.70 -10.31 -13.74
N TYR A 35 -2.85 -11.45 -13.02
CA TYR A 35 -2.79 -11.50 -11.56
C TYR A 35 -1.45 -11.96 -11.01
N ARG A 36 -0.41 -12.09 -11.84
CA ARG A 36 0.95 -12.20 -11.33
C ARG A 36 1.31 -10.94 -10.56
N PHE A 37 1.83 -11.12 -9.38
CA PHE A 37 2.23 -10.01 -8.52
C PHE A 37 3.69 -10.07 -8.12
N VAL A 38 4.20 -8.93 -7.69
CA VAL A 38 5.48 -8.78 -7.02
C VAL A 38 5.21 -8.57 -5.53
N GLN A 39 6.08 -9.09 -4.68
CA GLN A 39 5.98 -8.92 -3.23
C GLN A 39 5.78 -7.45 -2.84
N GLY A 40 4.89 -7.17 -1.88
CA GLY A 40 4.58 -5.80 -1.44
C GLY A 40 3.56 -5.05 -2.30
N GLN A 41 3.04 -5.65 -3.38
CA GLN A 41 1.93 -5.09 -4.14
C GLN A 41 0.59 -5.23 -3.40
N HIS A 42 -0.42 -4.52 -3.88
CA HIS A 42 -1.77 -4.52 -3.34
C HIS A 42 -2.83 -4.79 -4.41
N LEU A 43 -4.00 -5.21 -3.97
CA LEU A 43 -5.22 -5.31 -4.77
C LEU A 43 -6.18 -4.17 -4.42
N ASN A 44 -6.83 -3.62 -5.43
CA ASN A 44 -7.99 -2.78 -5.24
C ASN A 44 -9.25 -3.64 -5.37
N VAL A 45 -10.07 -3.63 -4.35
CA VAL A 45 -11.33 -4.36 -4.34
C VAL A 45 -12.50 -3.39 -4.39
N ARG A 46 -13.58 -3.80 -5.07
CA ARG A 46 -14.77 -2.98 -5.30
C ARG A 46 -16.03 -3.77 -4.95
N ALA A 47 -16.94 -3.13 -4.22
CA ALA A 47 -18.26 -3.68 -3.92
C ALA A 47 -19.33 -2.59 -3.90
N MET A 48 -20.56 -2.98 -4.25
CA MET A 48 -21.75 -2.15 -4.04
C MET A 48 -22.27 -2.41 -2.63
N LEU A 49 -22.29 -1.40 -1.78
CA LEU A 49 -22.86 -1.48 -0.43
C LEU A 49 -24.06 -0.55 -0.31
N GLY A 50 -25.27 -1.08 -0.56
CA GLY A 50 -26.44 -0.33 -0.90
C GLY A 50 -26.29 0.25 -2.32
N ASP A 51 -26.57 1.55 -2.46
CA ASP A 51 -26.47 2.25 -3.75
C ASP A 51 -25.09 2.88 -3.99
N GLU A 52 -24.11 2.61 -3.12
CA GLU A 52 -22.79 3.23 -3.21
C GLU A 52 -21.71 2.22 -3.58
N GLU A 53 -20.94 2.55 -4.63
CA GLU A 53 -19.74 1.83 -5.00
C GLU A 53 -18.60 2.23 -4.06
N ILE A 54 -18.02 1.25 -3.36
CA ILE A 54 -16.89 1.45 -2.47
C ILE A 54 -15.69 0.67 -3.01
N ARG A 55 -14.56 1.39 -3.21
CA ARG A 55 -13.27 0.81 -3.58
C ARG A 55 -12.29 0.93 -2.41
N ARG A 56 -11.51 -0.13 -2.15
CA ARG A 56 -10.46 -0.14 -1.11
C ARG A 56 -9.24 -0.91 -1.57
N SER A 57 -8.07 -0.42 -1.17
CA SER A 57 -6.79 -1.08 -1.42
C SER A 57 -6.41 -1.94 -0.23
N TYR A 58 -5.96 -3.16 -0.48
CA TYR A 58 -5.43 -4.09 0.51
C TYR A 58 -4.17 -4.75 -0.01
N SER A 59 -3.09 -4.65 0.76
CA SER A 59 -1.81 -5.25 0.38
C SER A 59 -1.93 -6.77 0.34
N ILE A 60 -1.28 -7.37 -0.65
CA ILE A 60 -1.15 -8.82 -0.76
C ILE A 60 -0.27 -9.30 0.40
N CYS A 61 -0.71 -10.33 1.11
CA CYS A 61 -0.02 -10.87 2.27
C CYS A 61 0.54 -12.29 2.06
N SER A 62 0.28 -12.90 0.90
CA SER A 62 0.94 -14.13 0.46
C SER A 62 2.31 -13.84 -0.18
N GLY A 63 3.23 -14.78 -0.11
CA GLY A 63 4.45 -14.77 -0.91
C GLY A 63 4.14 -15.06 -2.38
N VAL A 64 5.02 -14.60 -3.28
CA VAL A 64 4.83 -14.80 -4.73
C VAL A 64 4.81 -16.29 -5.12
N ASP A 65 5.53 -17.12 -4.37
CA ASP A 65 5.67 -18.55 -4.61
C ASP A 65 4.70 -19.41 -3.78
N ASP A 66 3.79 -18.79 -2.99
CA ASP A 66 2.84 -19.52 -2.13
C ASP A 66 1.69 -20.17 -2.90
N GLY A 67 1.52 -19.88 -4.21
CA GLY A 67 0.44 -20.42 -5.04
C GLY A 67 -0.95 -19.88 -4.66
N GLU A 68 -1.00 -18.75 -3.98
CA GLU A 68 -2.26 -18.09 -3.64
C GLU A 68 -2.17 -16.56 -3.75
N LEU A 69 -3.31 -15.96 -4.08
CA LEU A 69 -3.50 -14.51 -4.05
C LEU A 69 -4.36 -14.17 -2.83
N ARG A 70 -3.73 -13.62 -1.78
CA ARG A 70 -4.39 -13.37 -0.49
C ARG A 70 -4.20 -11.93 -0.01
N VAL A 71 -5.28 -11.34 0.49
CA VAL A 71 -5.26 -10.04 1.19
C VAL A 71 -5.88 -10.18 2.58
N ALA A 72 -5.57 -9.25 3.49
CA ALA A 72 -6.22 -9.21 4.80
C ALA A 72 -6.95 -7.89 5.03
N ILE A 73 -8.13 -8.00 5.63
CA ILE A 73 -9.06 -6.88 5.85
C ILE A 73 -9.29 -6.75 7.36
N LYS A 74 -8.57 -5.81 7.97
CA LYS A 74 -8.79 -5.45 9.36
C LYS A 74 -9.99 -4.52 9.49
N ARG A 75 -10.86 -4.77 10.45
CA ARG A 75 -12.01 -3.92 10.77
C ARG A 75 -11.54 -2.55 11.25
N VAL A 76 -12.02 -1.52 10.60
CA VAL A 76 -11.78 -0.11 10.97
C VAL A 76 -13.03 0.42 11.65
N PRO A 77 -12.95 1.09 12.80
CA PRO A 77 -14.11 1.73 13.42
C PRO A 77 -14.81 2.69 12.44
N GLY A 78 -16.11 2.51 12.22
CA GLY A 78 -16.89 3.28 11.25
C GLY A 78 -16.65 2.92 9.78
N GLY A 79 -15.75 2.00 9.49
CA GLY A 79 -15.41 1.59 8.11
C GLY A 79 -16.46 0.65 7.52
N ARG A 80 -17.27 1.14 6.58
CA ARG A 80 -18.36 0.35 5.95
C ARG A 80 -17.87 -0.91 5.24
N PHE A 81 -16.84 -0.78 4.40
CA PHE A 81 -16.30 -1.91 3.64
C PHE A 81 -15.67 -2.97 4.57
N SER A 82 -14.83 -2.53 5.51
CA SER A 82 -14.13 -3.46 6.41
C SER A 82 -15.09 -4.17 7.38
N ALA A 83 -16.16 -3.51 7.83
CA ALA A 83 -17.21 -4.13 8.62
C ALA A 83 -17.96 -5.19 7.78
N TRP A 84 -18.41 -4.82 6.58
CA TRP A 84 -19.09 -5.74 5.66
C TRP A 84 -18.24 -6.98 5.34
N ALA A 85 -16.95 -6.78 5.02
CA ALA A 85 -16.03 -7.89 4.70
C ALA A 85 -15.83 -8.84 5.90
N ASN A 86 -15.78 -8.33 7.12
CA ASN A 86 -15.61 -9.15 8.33
C ASN A 86 -16.89 -9.86 8.80
N GLU A 87 -18.07 -9.35 8.41
CA GLU A 87 -19.36 -9.80 8.94
C GLU A 87 -20.20 -10.58 7.91
N ARG A 88 -20.03 -10.30 6.61
CA ARG A 88 -20.95 -10.77 5.56
C ARG A 88 -20.30 -11.63 4.50
N LEU A 89 -19.02 -11.40 4.14
CA LEU A 89 -18.36 -12.18 3.10
C LEU A 89 -18.17 -13.63 3.53
N GLN A 90 -18.38 -14.54 2.60
CA GLN A 90 -18.20 -15.97 2.79
C GLN A 90 -17.38 -16.58 1.65
N ALA A 91 -16.76 -17.72 1.90
CA ALA A 91 -16.15 -18.51 0.84
C ALA A 91 -17.20 -18.91 -0.21
N GLY A 92 -16.87 -18.72 -1.47
CA GLY A 92 -17.78 -18.90 -2.58
C GLY A 92 -18.41 -17.61 -3.13
N ASP A 93 -18.42 -16.53 -2.34
CA ASP A 93 -18.85 -15.21 -2.84
C ASP A 93 -17.91 -14.70 -3.92
N THR A 94 -18.39 -13.75 -4.71
CA THR A 94 -17.59 -13.06 -5.72
C THR A 94 -17.47 -11.58 -5.42
N ILE A 95 -16.30 -11.02 -5.69
CA ILE A 95 -16.02 -9.60 -5.54
C ILE A 95 -15.23 -9.10 -6.74
N ASP A 96 -15.40 -7.83 -7.10
CA ASP A 96 -14.60 -7.22 -8.15
C ASP A 96 -13.22 -6.88 -7.59
N VAL A 97 -12.18 -7.41 -8.23
CA VAL A 97 -10.77 -7.23 -7.85
C VAL A 97 -10.01 -6.66 -9.04
N MET A 98 -9.24 -5.60 -8.82
CA MET A 98 -8.35 -5.05 -9.84
C MET A 98 -7.03 -5.83 -9.85
N THR A 99 -6.39 -5.90 -11.01
CA THR A 99 -5.05 -6.48 -11.14
C THR A 99 -4.05 -5.87 -10.15
N PRO A 100 -3.01 -6.63 -9.71
CA PRO A 100 -2.06 -6.17 -8.71
C PRO A 100 -1.34 -4.89 -9.11
N GLU A 101 -1.20 -3.98 -8.16
CA GLU A 101 -0.51 -2.70 -8.31
C GLU A 101 0.34 -2.39 -7.07
N GLY A 102 1.17 -1.36 -7.15
CA GLY A 102 1.98 -0.89 -6.03
C GLY A 102 3.47 -1.09 -6.26
N ARG A 103 4.28 -0.39 -5.43
CA ARG A 103 5.73 -0.27 -5.59
C ARG A 103 6.50 -0.45 -4.29
N PHE A 104 5.86 -0.92 -3.27
CA PHE A 104 6.49 -1.15 -1.97
C PHE A 104 7.32 -2.43 -1.99
N PHE A 105 8.35 -2.44 -2.86
CA PHE A 105 9.27 -3.58 -3.02
C PHE A 105 10.62 -3.14 -3.59
N THR A 106 11.60 -4.02 -3.48
CA THR A 106 12.86 -3.95 -4.21
C THR A 106 13.00 -5.16 -5.13
N PRO A 107 13.69 -5.04 -6.28
CA PRO A 107 14.00 -6.20 -7.12
C PRO A 107 14.84 -7.22 -6.35
N LEU A 108 14.47 -8.49 -6.46
CA LEU A 108 15.18 -9.60 -5.84
C LEU A 108 16.11 -10.31 -6.84
N ASP A 109 17.28 -10.75 -6.33
CA ASP A 109 18.27 -11.52 -7.08
C ASP A 109 18.86 -12.62 -6.19
N ALA A 110 18.78 -13.87 -6.61
CA ALA A 110 19.27 -15.04 -5.87
C ALA A 110 20.78 -14.99 -5.55
N GLY A 111 21.56 -14.20 -6.29
CA GLY A 111 22.99 -13.96 -6.05
C GLY A 111 23.29 -13.01 -4.90
N GLN A 112 22.31 -12.18 -4.51
CA GLN A 112 22.50 -11.16 -3.48
C GLN A 112 22.56 -11.74 -2.07
N SER A 113 23.20 -10.97 -1.18
CA SER A 113 23.32 -11.26 0.26
C SER A 113 23.03 -9.95 1.00
N ARG A 114 21.74 -9.65 1.18
CA ARG A 114 21.26 -8.40 1.78
C ARG A 114 20.66 -8.62 3.17
N HIS A 115 20.71 -7.58 3.97
CA HIS A 115 19.93 -7.48 5.20
C HIS A 115 18.74 -6.55 4.99
N TYR A 116 17.57 -7.13 4.93
CA TYR A 116 16.30 -6.43 4.90
C TYR A 116 15.79 -6.21 6.32
N VAL A 117 15.38 -4.98 6.63
CA VAL A 117 14.81 -4.62 7.93
C VAL A 117 13.39 -4.11 7.73
N ALA A 118 12.48 -4.43 8.61
CA ALA A 118 11.13 -3.85 8.58
C ALA A 118 10.69 -3.35 9.95
N PHE A 119 10.18 -2.11 10.00
CA PHE A 119 9.48 -1.56 11.14
C PHE A 119 7.99 -1.46 10.83
N VAL A 120 7.17 -2.23 11.53
CA VAL A 120 5.76 -2.43 11.18
C VAL A 120 4.86 -2.29 12.38
N ALA A 121 3.63 -1.77 12.20
CA ALA A 121 2.62 -1.83 13.26
C ALA A 121 1.25 -2.26 12.73
N GLY A 122 0.62 -3.16 13.48
CA GLY A 122 -0.75 -3.63 13.21
C GLY A 122 -0.91 -4.21 11.80
N SER A 123 -1.84 -3.65 11.01
CA SER A 123 -2.10 -4.13 9.63
C SER A 123 -0.99 -3.81 8.63
N GLY A 124 -0.02 -2.98 8.97
CA GLY A 124 1.17 -2.77 8.14
C GLY A 124 2.00 -4.03 7.90
N ILE A 125 1.74 -5.10 8.65
CA ILE A 125 2.35 -6.40 8.42
C ILE A 125 1.96 -7.02 7.08
N THR A 126 0.83 -6.66 6.47
CA THR A 126 0.33 -7.34 5.26
C THR A 126 1.32 -7.30 4.10
N PRO A 127 1.83 -6.15 3.64
CA PRO A 127 2.82 -6.13 2.57
C PRO A 127 4.16 -6.73 3.02
N VAL A 128 4.53 -6.54 4.29
CA VAL A 128 5.82 -6.99 4.80
C VAL A 128 5.87 -8.51 4.96
N LEU A 129 4.75 -9.17 5.25
CA LEU A 129 4.68 -10.63 5.24
C LEU A 129 4.94 -11.17 3.82
N SER A 130 4.37 -10.55 2.78
CA SER A 130 4.65 -10.89 1.38
C SER A 130 6.13 -10.67 1.03
N LEU A 131 6.70 -9.53 1.44
CA LEU A 131 8.12 -9.22 1.28
C LEU A 131 9.00 -10.29 1.95
N ALA A 132 8.79 -10.57 3.23
CA ALA A 132 9.61 -11.51 3.99
C ALA A 132 9.55 -12.93 3.40
N ARG A 133 8.34 -13.44 3.12
CA ARG A 133 8.14 -14.76 2.50
C ARG A 133 8.89 -14.89 1.19
N THR A 134 8.73 -13.91 0.30
CA THR A 134 9.30 -13.95 -1.04
C THR A 134 10.81 -13.77 -1.02
N THR A 135 11.31 -12.79 -0.24
CA THR A 135 12.75 -12.53 -0.11
C THR A 135 13.49 -13.74 0.44
N LEU A 136 13.00 -14.32 1.56
CA LEU A 136 13.65 -15.47 2.18
C LEU A 136 13.64 -16.72 1.29
N ALA A 137 12.62 -16.87 0.44
CA ALA A 137 12.55 -17.97 -0.52
C ALA A 137 13.47 -17.77 -1.72
N ARG A 138 13.55 -16.55 -2.26
CA ARG A 138 14.24 -16.26 -3.53
C ARG A 138 15.69 -15.81 -3.37
N GLU A 139 16.06 -15.26 -2.21
CA GLU A 139 17.43 -14.83 -1.90
C GLU A 139 18.03 -15.69 -0.77
N PRO A 140 18.64 -16.83 -1.07
CA PRO A 140 19.08 -17.80 -0.07
C PRO A 140 20.19 -17.30 0.86
N LYS A 141 20.90 -16.22 0.50
CA LYS A 141 21.97 -15.62 1.30
C LYS A 141 21.50 -14.40 2.10
N SER A 142 20.34 -13.86 1.78
CA SER A 142 19.79 -12.67 2.45
C SER A 142 19.09 -13.03 3.74
N ARG A 143 19.02 -12.06 4.66
CA ARG A 143 18.33 -12.16 5.95
C ARG A 143 17.28 -11.06 6.08
N PHE A 144 16.30 -11.28 6.92
CA PHE A 144 15.19 -10.35 7.15
C PHE A 144 14.96 -10.17 8.64
N THR A 145 14.97 -8.94 9.13
CA THR A 145 14.66 -8.58 10.51
C THR A 145 13.36 -7.80 10.58
N LEU A 146 12.42 -8.27 11.37
CA LEU A 146 11.10 -7.68 11.55
C LEU A 146 10.93 -7.13 12.97
N VAL A 147 10.75 -5.82 13.11
CA VAL A 147 10.33 -5.17 14.36
C VAL A 147 8.82 -4.92 14.24
N TYR A 148 8.01 -5.64 15.01
CA TYR A 148 6.56 -5.67 14.84
C TYR A 148 5.79 -5.17 16.07
N GLY A 149 5.22 -3.97 15.92
CA GLY A 149 4.43 -3.29 16.96
C GLY A 149 2.96 -3.71 16.97
N ASN A 150 2.46 -4.12 18.12
CA ASN A 150 1.06 -4.45 18.35
C ASN A 150 0.58 -3.95 19.72
N ARG A 151 -0.71 -4.05 20.00
CA ARG A 151 -1.23 -3.78 21.35
C ARG A 151 -0.89 -4.90 22.30
N ARG A 152 -1.15 -6.14 21.89
CA ARG A 152 -0.98 -7.39 22.65
C ARG A 152 -0.72 -8.55 21.70
N LEU A 153 -0.20 -9.64 22.21
CA LEU A 153 0.00 -10.87 21.44
C LEU A 153 -1.30 -11.35 20.78
N ALA A 154 -2.40 -11.39 21.52
CA ALA A 154 -3.72 -11.81 21.02
C ALA A 154 -4.28 -10.95 19.88
N SER A 155 -3.75 -9.75 19.63
CA SER A 155 -4.13 -8.87 18.53
C SER A 155 -3.14 -8.85 17.38
N THR A 156 -2.09 -9.68 17.45
CA THR A 156 -1.03 -9.76 16.44
C THR A 156 -1.53 -10.52 15.22
N LEU A 157 -1.60 -9.82 14.08
CA LEU A 157 -2.00 -10.47 12.83
C LEU A 157 -0.90 -11.41 12.34
N PHE A 158 -1.32 -12.55 11.77
CA PHE A 158 -0.42 -13.55 11.19
C PHE A 158 0.63 -14.11 12.15
N HIS A 159 0.33 -14.12 13.45
CA HIS A 159 1.27 -14.61 14.46
C HIS A 159 1.79 -16.01 14.14
N GLU A 160 0.90 -16.97 13.87
CA GLU A 160 1.29 -18.34 13.52
C GLU A 160 2.12 -18.39 12.22
N ALA A 161 1.68 -17.71 11.18
CA ALA A 161 2.38 -17.66 9.89
C ALA A 161 3.79 -17.06 9.99
N LEU A 162 3.98 -16.07 10.87
CA LEU A 162 5.31 -15.48 11.14
C LEU A 162 6.21 -16.45 11.88
N TRP A 163 5.68 -17.23 12.83
CA TRP A 163 6.46 -18.27 13.53
C TRP A 163 6.79 -19.45 12.63
N GLU A 164 5.86 -19.90 11.77
CA GLU A 164 6.16 -20.90 10.74
C GLU A 164 7.28 -20.43 9.80
N LEU A 165 7.28 -19.14 9.43
CA LEU A 165 8.34 -18.56 8.62
C LEU A 165 9.66 -18.49 9.40
N LYS A 166 9.63 -18.17 10.71
CA LYS A 166 10.79 -18.18 11.60
C LYS A 166 11.38 -19.60 11.71
N ASP A 167 10.54 -20.60 11.91
CA ASP A 167 10.99 -22.00 12.01
C ASP A 167 11.64 -22.49 10.71
N ARG A 168 11.09 -22.08 9.56
CA ARG A 168 11.63 -22.42 8.23
C ARG A 168 12.97 -21.75 7.95
N TYR A 169 13.18 -20.51 8.40
CA TYR A 169 14.35 -19.68 8.08
C TYR A 169 15.10 -19.23 9.33
N LEU A 170 15.22 -20.08 10.33
CA LEU A 170 15.66 -19.80 11.70
C LEU A 170 16.87 -18.83 11.80
N ALA A 171 17.91 -19.05 10.99
CA ALA A 171 19.14 -18.24 11.00
C ALA A 171 19.05 -16.95 10.17
N ARG A 172 18.00 -16.78 9.37
CA ARG A 172 17.87 -15.70 8.39
C ARG A 172 16.64 -14.82 8.59
N PHE A 173 15.74 -15.20 9.50
CA PHE A 173 14.56 -14.43 9.84
C PHE A 173 14.51 -14.15 11.34
N GLU A 174 14.53 -12.87 11.70
CA GLU A 174 14.43 -12.41 13.09
C GLU A 174 13.12 -11.63 13.28
N ILE A 175 12.48 -11.84 14.45
CA ILE A 175 11.24 -11.16 14.80
C ILE A 175 11.37 -10.58 16.19
N TYR A 176 11.17 -9.29 16.33
CA TYR A 176 11.08 -8.57 17.58
C TYR A 176 9.67 -8.01 17.75
N ASN A 177 8.90 -8.59 18.68
CA ASN A 177 7.57 -8.09 18.99
C ASN A 177 7.65 -6.94 19.99
N VAL A 178 6.96 -5.82 19.68
CA VAL A 178 6.86 -4.65 20.55
C VAL A 178 5.40 -4.47 20.95
N PHE A 179 5.10 -4.58 22.26
CA PHE A 179 3.72 -4.48 22.75
C PHE A 179 3.47 -3.18 23.52
N SER A 180 2.38 -2.49 23.16
CA SER A 180 2.04 -1.21 23.79
C SER A 180 1.06 -1.34 24.99
N ARG A 181 0.48 -2.53 25.20
CA ARG A 181 -0.50 -2.81 26.26
C ARG A 181 -0.31 -4.20 26.91
N GLU A 182 0.84 -4.78 26.74
CA GLU A 182 1.25 -6.03 27.35
C GLU A 182 2.73 -5.91 27.70
N GLU A 183 3.06 -6.08 28.98
CA GLU A 183 4.39 -5.87 29.51
C GLU A 183 5.31 -7.04 29.13
N GLN A 184 6.54 -6.72 28.75
CA GLN A 184 7.62 -7.66 28.45
C GLN A 184 8.83 -7.33 29.33
N GLU A 185 9.72 -8.29 29.54
CA GLU A 185 10.86 -8.18 30.46
C GLU A 185 11.83 -7.04 30.08
N LEU A 186 12.03 -6.80 28.79
CA LEU A 186 12.93 -5.78 28.29
C LEU A 186 12.17 -4.52 27.84
N ASP A 187 12.57 -3.36 28.33
CA ASP A 187 11.98 -2.06 27.98
C ASP A 187 11.98 -1.78 26.46
N LEU A 188 12.99 -2.32 25.76
CA LEU A 188 13.09 -2.20 24.31
C LEU A 188 11.83 -2.72 23.60
N PHE A 189 11.20 -3.79 24.14
CA PHE A 189 10.04 -4.42 23.53
C PHE A 189 8.70 -3.88 24.05
N ASN A 190 8.71 -2.89 24.94
CA ASN A 190 7.52 -2.26 25.51
C ASN A 190 7.19 -0.92 24.84
N GLY A 191 5.90 -0.58 24.72
CA GLY A 191 5.44 0.70 24.19
C GLY A 191 5.09 0.70 22.70
N ARG A 192 5.18 1.84 22.07
CA ARG A 192 4.95 2.02 20.63
C ARG A 192 6.28 2.14 19.89
N ILE A 193 6.27 1.74 18.64
CA ILE A 193 7.38 2.05 17.74
C ILE A 193 7.26 3.53 17.34
N ASP A 194 8.30 4.29 17.62
CA ASP A 194 8.54 5.67 17.24
C ASP A 194 10.01 5.84 16.85
N GLY A 195 10.46 7.07 16.59
CA GLY A 195 11.86 7.34 16.22
C GLY A 195 12.87 6.97 17.31
N ALA A 196 12.52 7.20 18.58
CA ALA A 196 13.40 6.83 19.72
C ALA A 196 13.51 5.31 19.83
N LYS A 197 12.41 4.57 19.66
CA LYS A 197 12.39 3.12 19.65
C LYS A 197 13.18 2.55 18.47
N ALA A 198 12.99 3.09 17.27
CA ALA A 198 13.77 2.69 16.08
C ALA A 198 15.26 2.89 16.30
N ARG A 199 15.66 4.04 16.86
CA ARG A 199 17.05 4.30 17.21
C ARG A 199 17.59 3.29 18.24
N ALA A 200 16.82 2.96 19.26
CA ALA A 200 17.22 1.99 20.28
C ALA A 200 17.42 0.57 19.68
N PHE A 201 16.60 0.16 18.70
CA PHE A 201 16.81 -1.09 17.96
C PHE A 201 18.09 -1.08 17.13
N ILE A 202 18.39 0.04 16.44
CA ILE A 202 19.62 0.22 15.67
C ILE A 202 20.85 0.12 16.58
N ASP A 203 20.83 0.82 17.69
CA ASP A 203 21.96 0.87 18.61
C ASP A 203 22.23 -0.45 19.33
N ALA A 204 21.17 -1.24 19.58
CA ALA A 204 21.27 -2.48 20.37
C ALA A 204 21.32 -3.77 19.57
N LEU A 205 20.58 -3.87 18.46
CA LEU A 205 20.30 -5.15 17.80
C LEU A 205 20.50 -5.14 16.27
N ILE A 206 20.39 -3.98 15.62
CA ILE A 206 20.38 -3.88 14.15
C ILE A 206 21.41 -2.83 13.71
N PRO A 207 22.72 -3.15 13.68
CA PRO A 207 23.76 -2.17 13.31
C PRO A 207 23.46 -1.52 11.97
N VAL A 208 23.55 -0.21 11.90
CA VAL A 208 23.19 0.59 10.71
C VAL A 208 23.99 0.20 9.48
N ASP A 209 25.25 -0.14 9.64
CA ASP A 209 26.16 -0.54 8.56
C ASP A 209 25.80 -1.90 7.94
N ASP A 210 24.98 -2.67 8.63
CA ASP A 210 24.48 -3.98 8.17
C ASP A 210 23.15 -3.88 7.39
N ILE A 211 22.54 -2.70 7.30
CA ILE A 211 21.23 -2.49 6.69
C ILE A 211 21.38 -2.17 5.21
N ASP A 212 20.82 -3.00 4.35
CA ASP A 212 20.77 -2.74 2.91
C ASP A 212 19.44 -2.08 2.50
N GLU A 213 18.29 -2.56 3.01
CA GLU A 213 16.97 -2.05 2.66
C GLU A 213 16.06 -2.02 3.89
N VAL A 214 15.27 -0.97 4.05
CA VAL A 214 14.30 -0.84 5.14
C VAL A 214 12.90 -0.61 4.61
N PHE A 215 11.94 -1.34 5.17
CA PHE A 215 10.50 -1.20 4.87
C PHE A 215 9.75 -0.72 6.11
N VAL A 216 8.98 0.37 5.96
CA VAL A 216 8.23 0.95 7.07
C VAL A 216 6.75 1.03 6.71
N CYS A 217 5.88 0.37 7.49
CA CYS A 217 4.44 0.39 7.27
C CYS A 217 3.66 0.35 8.59
N GLY A 218 2.76 1.32 8.80
CA GLY A 218 1.98 1.45 10.02
C GLY A 218 1.23 2.78 10.12
N PRO A 219 0.96 3.27 11.34
CA PRO A 219 0.39 4.60 11.56
C PRO A 219 1.28 5.70 10.98
N ALA A 220 0.67 6.77 10.44
CA ALA A 220 1.40 7.85 9.77
C ALA A 220 2.51 8.46 10.65
N SER A 221 2.21 8.76 11.92
CA SER A 221 3.23 9.29 12.85
C SER A 221 4.39 8.33 13.07
N MET A 222 4.12 7.02 13.18
CA MET A 222 5.18 6.01 13.29
C MET A 222 6.08 6.01 12.05
N ILE A 223 5.49 6.09 10.86
CA ILE A 223 6.25 6.11 9.61
C ILE A 223 7.18 7.32 9.56
N ASP A 224 6.65 8.52 9.86
CA ASP A 224 7.43 9.77 9.84
C ASP A 224 8.58 9.74 10.87
N ASP A 225 8.28 9.29 12.09
CA ASP A 225 9.25 9.22 13.19
C ASP A 225 10.36 8.20 12.88
N VAL A 226 9.99 6.99 12.41
CA VAL A 226 10.94 5.91 12.10
C VAL A 226 11.82 6.29 10.90
N GLU A 227 11.21 6.79 9.81
CA GLU A 227 11.94 7.25 8.63
C GLU A 227 12.98 8.33 9.01
N GLY A 228 12.57 9.35 9.78
CA GLY A 228 13.45 10.39 10.24
C GLY A 228 14.60 9.85 11.10
N ALA A 229 14.33 8.90 12.00
CA ALA A 229 15.35 8.29 12.85
C ALA A 229 16.36 7.44 12.07
N LEU A 230 15.88 6.65 11.07
CA LEU A 230 16.74 5.85 10.20
C LEU A 230 17.70 6.72 9.38
N VAL A 231 17.18 7.76 8.75
CA VAL A 231 18.00 8.70 7.96
C VAL A 231 19.02 9.42 8.86
N ALA A 232 18.60 9.87 10.05
CA ALA A 232 19.48 10.50 11.02
C ALA A 232 20.54 9.53 11.58
N ALA A 233 20.27 8.23 11.57
CA ALA A 233 21.23 7.20 11.96
C ALA A 233 22.25 6.87 10.86
N GLY A 234 22.04 7.33 9.62
CA GLY A 234 22.92 7.11 8.48
C GLY A 234 22.40 6.18 7.39
N VAL A 235 21.18 5.65 7.52
CA VAL A 235 20.56 4.86 6.44
C VAL A 235 20.27 5.79 5.26
N PRO A 236 20.76 5.51 4.04
CA PRO A 236 20.47 6.33 2.88
C PRO A 236 18.97 6.42 2.60
N ARG A 237 18.43 7.62 2.34
CA ARG A 237 16.99 7.84 2.18
C ARG A 237 16.36 6.96 1.11
N HIS A 238 17.09 6.66 0.03
CA HIS A 238 16.59 5.81 -1.07
C HIS A 238 16.55 4.31 -0.74
N HIS A 239 17.11 3.89 0.40
CA HIS A 239 16.98 2.55 0.94
C HIS A 239 15.84 2.44 1.97
N VAL A 240 15.15 3.54 2.28
CA VAL A 240 14.00 3.54 3.20
C VAL A 240 12.72 3.63 2.39
N HIS A 241 12.00 2.51 2.32
CA HIS A 241 10.73 2.37 1.61
C HIS A 241 9.57 2.52 2.59
N VAL A 242 8.59 3.35 2.26
CA VAL A 242 7.42 3.58 3.13
C VAL A 242 6.11 3.27 2.41
N GLU A 243 5.17 2.63 3.09
CA GLU A 243 3.81 2.45 2.61
C GLU A 243 2.78 2.96 3.63
N ARG A 244 1.83 3.78 3.16
CA ARG A 244 0.80 4.43 3.97
C ARG A 244 -0.59 3.92 3.60
N PHE A 245 -1.34 3.35 4.56
CA PHE A 245 -2.69 2.80 4.30
C PHE A 245 -3.83 3.81 4.43
N GLY A 246 -3.59 4.93 4.99
CA GLY A 246 -4.57 5.97 5.18
C GLY A 246 -4.14 6.97 6.24
N VAL A 247 -4.48 8.22 6.02
CA VAL A 247 -4.35 9.26 7.02
C VAL A 247 -5.75 9.56 7.54
N PRO A 248 -6.01 9.46 8.86
CA PRO A 248 -7.28 9.90 9.42
C PRO A 248 -7.58 11.33 8.98
N GLY A 249 -8.74 11.57 8.37
CA GLY A 249 -9.08 12.87 7.82
C GLY A 249 -8.55 13.18 6.41
N ALA A 250 -7.92 12.21 5.72
CA ALA A 250 -7.71 12.28 4.28
C ALA A 250 -9.05 12.05 3.54
N ALA A 251 -10.05 12.85 3.88
CA ALA A 251 -11.17 13.09 3.00
C ALA A 251 -10.65 13.63 1.65
N LEU A 252 -11.46 13.51 0.60
CA LEU A 252 -11.28 14.20 -0.68
C LEU A 252 -10.52 15.50 -0.45
N ALA A 253 -9.53 15.80 -1.29
CA ALA A 253 -8.84 17.08 -1.22
C ALA A 253 -9.88 18.16 -0.92
N ALA A 254 -9.63 18.99 0.09
CA ALA A 254 -10.50 20.16 0.30
C ALA A 254 -10.65 20.83 -1.07
N PRO A 255 -11.84 21.37 -1.41
CA PRO A 255 -11.97 22.16 -2.63
C PRO A 255 -10.76 23.10 -2.68
N VAL A 256 -10.04 23.07 -3.78
CA VAL A 256 -8.93 23.99 -3.98
C VAL A 256 -9.53 25.38 -3.83
N ASP A 257 -8.83 26.26 -3.15
CA ASP A 257 -9.20 27.67 -3.10
C ASP A 257 -9.44 28.11 -4.57
N ASP A 258 -10.67 28.54 -4.87
CA ASP A 258 -11.13 28.86 -6.24
C ASP A 258 -10.17 29.80 -7.01
N ALA A 259 -9.28 30.48 -6.28
CA ALA A 259 -8.27 31.38 -6.82
C ALA A 259 -7.10 30.65 -7.52
N GLU A 260 -6.85 29.37 -7.23
CA GLU A 260 -5.65 28.66 -7.76
C GLU A 260 -5.94 27.74 -8.96
N ALA A 261 -7.17 27.18 -9.06
CA ALA A 261 -7.52 26.31 -10.19
C ALA A 261 -7.92 27.10 -11.43
N ALA A 262 -7.41 26.72 -12.59
CA ALA A 262 -7.83 27.28 -13.87
C ALA A 262 -9.11 26.57 -14.37
N GLU A 263 -9.99 27.32 -15.06
CA GLU A 263 -10.93 26.73 -16.01
C GLU A 263 -10.10 26.10 -17.12
N ALA A 264 -10.27 24.81 -17.36
CA ALA A 264 -9.38 24.10 -18.27
C ALA A 264 -10.10 23.06 -19.13
N ARG A 265 -9.60 22.89 -20.35
CA ARG A 265 -9.91 21.71 -21.16
C ARG A 265 -8.85 20.65 -20.88
N VAL A 266 -9.30 19.53 -20.31
CA VAL A 266 -8.43 18.39 -19.93
C VAL A 266 -8.65 17.26 -20.91
N THR A 267 -7.57 16.82 -21.57
CA THR A 267 -7.59 15.62 -22.40
C THR A 267 -7.06 14.43 -21.58
N LEU A 268 -7.88 13.41 -21.42
CA LEU A 268 -7.52 12.15 -20.78
C LEU A 268 -7.25 11.09 -21.85
N VAL A 269 -6.08 10.45 -21.78
CA VAL A 269 -5.69 9.33 -22.65
C VAL A 269 -5.77 8.05 -21.85
N VAL A 270 -6.66 7.13 -22.27
CA VAL A 270 -6.91 5.84 -21.62
C VAL A 270 -7.05 4.78 -22.70
N ASP A 271 -6.21 3.74 -22.63
CA ASP A 271 -6.14 2.66 -23.64
C ASP A 271 -6.02 3.20 -25.09
N GLY A 272 -5.19 4.22 -25.28
CA GLY A 272 -4.96 4.89 -26.57
C GLY A 272 -6.09 5.84 -27.02
N VAL A 273 -7.19 5.89 -26.27
CA VAL A 273 -8.34 6.75 -26.61
C VAL A 273 -8.22 8.10 -25.91
N ARG A 274 -8.29 9.18 -26.69
CA ARG A 274 -8.29 10.55 -26.18
C ARG A 274 -9.72 11.02 -25.95
N ARG A 275 -10.00 11.51 -24.75
CA ARG A 275 -11.30 12.09 -24.38
C ARG A 275 -11.10 13.46 -23.77
N GLU A 276 -11.80 14.45 -24.26
CA GLU A 276 -11.77 15.82 -23.73
C GLU A 276 -12.91 16.01 -22.73
N ILE A 277 -12.60 16.69 -21.63
CA ILE A 277 -13.54 17.10 -20.59
C ILE A 277 -13.27 18.56 -20.24
N ASP A 278 -14.30 19.27 -19.83
CA ASP A 278 -14.16 20.59 -19.23
C ASP A 278 -13.97 20.45 -17.72
N PHE A 279 -12.92 21.08 -17.20
CA PHE A 279 -12.68 21.19 -15.76
C PHE A 279 -13.12 22.56 -15.29
N HIS A 280 -14.05 22.58 -14.33
CA HIS A 280 -14.58 23.81 -13.76
C HIS A 280 -14.03 24.06 -12.38
N ARG A 281 -13.87 25.35 -12.03
CA ARG A 281 -13.52 25.75 -10.66
C ARG A 281 -14.52 25.17 -9.67
N GLY A 282 -14.04 24.75 -8.50
CA GLY A 282 -14.85 24.06 -7.51
C GLY A 282 -14.95 22.55 -7.71
N GLN A 283 -14.47 21.97 -8.79
CA GLN A 283 -14.30 20.53 -8.92
C GLN A 283 -13.11 20.07 -8.07
N HIS A 284 -13.28 18.92 -7.38
CA HIS A 284 -12.30 18.45 -6.41
C HIS A 284 -10.98 17.97 -7.03
N SER A 285 -11.02 17.42 -8.25
CA SER A 285 -9.82 16.90 -8.93
C SER A 285 -10.11 16.52 -10.38
N ILE A 286 -9.05 16.35 -11.17
CA ILE A 286 -9.13 15.84 -12.54
C ILE A 286 -9.78 14.44 -12.59
N LEU A 287 -9.50 13.58 -11.60
CA LEU A 287 -10.17 12.27 -11.47
C LEU A 287 -11.68 12.41 -11.36
N GLU A 288 -12.16 13.29 -10.47
CA GLU A 288 -13.60 13.47 -10.27
C GLU A 288 -14.28 14.11 -11.49
N ALA A 289 -13.61 15.04 -12.16
CA ALA A 289 -14.11 15.64 -13.42
C ALA A 289 -14.26 14.56 -14.50
N GLY A 290 -13.24 13.70 -14.70
CA GLY A 290 -13.29 12.60 -15.66
C GLY A 290 -14.40 11.59 -15.35
N ARG A 291 -14.57 11.23 -14.07
CA ARG A 291 -15.65 10.34 -13.64
C ARG A 291 -17.04 10.95 -13.82
N ALA A 292 -17.20 12.23 -13.53
CA ALA A 292 -18.45 12.95 -13.78
C ALA A 292 -18.82 12.98 -15.27
N ALA A 293 -17.82 12.99 -16.16
CA ALA A 293 -17.99 12.85 -17.60
C ALA A 293 -18.20 11.39 -18.07
N GLY A 294 -18.33 10.43 -17.15
CA GLY A 294 -18.60 9.02 -17.46
C GLY A 294 -17.38 8.23 -17.94
N ILE A 295 -16.16 8.73 -17.71
CA ILE A 295 -14.94 8.01 -18.05
C ILE A 295 -14.56 7.08 -16.90
N ASP A 296 -14.40 5.78 -17.17
CA ASP A 296 -13.91 4.82 -16.18
C ASP A 296 -12.40 4.97 -16.04
N LEU A 297 -11.99 5.65 -14.98
CA LEU A 297 -10.60 5.90 -14.64
C LEU A 297 -10.15 4.99 -13.49
N PRO A 298 -8.88 4.58 -13.47
CA PRO A 298 -8.35 3.80 -12.36
C PRO A 298 -8.22 4.66 -11.11
N PHE A 299 -8.82 4.23 -10.01
CA PHE A 299 -8.69 4.84 -8.69
C PHE A 299 -9.08 3.90 -7.56
N SER A 300 -8.66 4.22 -6.34
CA SER A 300 -9.11 3.54 -5.12
C SER A 300 -9.21 4.50 -3.93
N CYS A 301 -8.10 4.89 -3.29
CA CYS A 301 -8.09 5.62 -2.01
C CYS A 301 -8.58 7.07 -2.09
N LYS A 302 -8.48 7.73 -3.24
CA LYS A 302 -8.74 9.17 -3.47
C LYS A 302 -7.98 10.12 -2.52
N GLY A 303 -7.02 9.62 -1.77
CA GLY A 303 -6.26 10.37 -0.74
C GLY A 303 -4.78 10.58 -1.08
N GLY A 304 -4.33 10.23 -2.29
CA GLY A 304 -2.94 10.43 -2.72
C GLY A 304 -1.95 9.37 -2.19
N MET A 305 -2.43 8.18 -1.79
CA MET A 305 -1.61 7.16 -1.11
C MET A 305 -1.40 5.87 -1.92
N CYS A 306 -2.37 5.42 -2.74
CA CYS A 306 -2.34 4.08 -3.34
C CYS A 306 -1.75 4.04 -4.75
N SER A 307 -1.40 5.16 -5.34
CA SER A 307 -0.89 5.31 -6.73
C SER A 307 -1.82 4.80 -7.84
N THR A 308 -2.99 4.21 -7.54
CA THR A 308 -3.88 3.64 -8.55
C THR A 308 -4.33 4.67 -9.61
N CYS A 309 -4.49 5.93 -9.21
CA CYS A 309 -4.82 7.04 -10.11
C CYS A 309 -3.60 7.75 -10.71
N ARG A 310 -2.42 7.12 -10.64
CA ARG A 310 -1.20 7.66 -11.23
C ARG A 310 -1.33 7.76 -12.73
N ALA A 311 -0.91 8.89 -13.28
CA ALA A 311 -0.92 9.15 -14.71
C ALA A 311 0.21 10.13 -15.06
N ARG A 312 0.56 10.22 -16.32
CA ARG A 312 1.62 11.10 -16.79
C ARG A 312 1.05 12.39 -17.38
N LEU A 313 1.53 13.53 -16.92
CA LEU A 313 1.27 14.83 -17.50
C LEU A 313 2.08 14.97 -18.78
N LEU A 314 1.40 15.14 -19.92
CA LEU A 314 2.01 15.28 -21.24
C LEU A 314 2.04 16.75 -21.71
N GLU A 315 1.06 17.56 -21.31
CA GLU A 315 0.94 18.98 -21.68
C GLU A 315 0.28 19.77 -20.55
N GLY A 316 0.69 21.01 -20.37
CA GLY A 316 0.16 21.92 -19.38
C GLY A 316 0.79 21.78 -18.01
N GLU A 317 0.18 22.41 -17.02
CA GLU A 317 0.62 22.37 -15.62
C GLU A 317 -0.53 21.98 -14.70
N VAL A 318 -0.22 21.16 -13.71
CA VAL A 318 -1.15 20.76 -12.64
C VAL A 318 -0.47 20.89 -11.29
N ARG A 319 -1.27 21.10 -10.26
CA ARG A 319 -0.83 21.04 -8.87
C ARG A 319 -1.49 19.88 -8.16
N MET A 320 -0.72 19.14 -7.37
CA MET A 320 -1.22 18.10 -6.46
C MET A 320 -1.45 18.69 -5.07
N ALA A 321 -2.66 18.58 -4.53
CA ALA A 321 -2.99 19.01 -3.17
C ALA A 321 -2.25 18.17 -2.12
N LYS A 322 -2.09 16.86 -2.39
CA LYS A 322 -1.37 15.90 -1.53
C LYS A 322 -0.64 14.88 -2.39
N ASN A 323 0.55 14.50 -1.96
CA ASN A 323 1.31 13.41 -2.56
C ASN A 323 2.01 12.61 -1.44
N TYR A 324 1.56 11.38 -1.23
CA TYR A 324 2.16 10.45 -0.27
C TYR A 324 2.73 9.19 -0.96
N ALA A 325 2.55 9.08 -2.28
CA ALA A 325 2.83 7.87 -3.02
C ALA A 325 3.87 8.01 -4.13
N LEU A 326 4.03 9.21 -4.70
CA LEU A 326 5.02 9.45 -5.75
C LEU A 326 6.31 9.96 -5.14
N GLU A 327 7.40 9.34 -5.54
CA GLU A 327 8.75 9.77 -5.20
C GLU A 327 9.14 11.05 -5.98
N PRO A 328 10.10 11.86 -5.48
CA PRO A 328 10.52 13.11 -6.15
C PRO A 328 10.94 12.92 -7.60
N HIS A 329 11.60 11.82 -7.93
CA HIS A 329 12.03 11.52 -9.30
C HIS A 329 10.85 11.23 -10.25
N GLU A 330 9.74 10.67 -9.74
CA GLU A 330 8.54 10.42 -10.52
C GLU A 330 7.79 11.72 -10.81
N VAL A 331 7.68 12.59 -9.80
CA VAL A 331 7.10 13.94 -10.00
C VAL A 331 7.94 14.71 -11.02
N ALA A 332 9.27 14.64 -10.93
CA ALA A 332 10.18 15.26 -11.90
C ALA A 332 10.04 14.65 -13.32
N ALA A 333 9.66 13.37 -13.43
CA ALA A 333 9.37 12.70 -14.69
C ALA A 333 7.95 13.00 -15.23
N GLY A 334 7.19 13.88 -14.57
CA GLY A 334 5.85 14.32 -14.97
C GLY A 334 4.71 13.42 -14.50
N PHE A 335 4.95 12.52 -13.54
CA PHE A 335 3.86 11.71 -12.97
C PHE A 335 3.06 12.49 -11.94
N VAL A 336 1.75 12.29 -11.96
CA VAL A 336 0.80 12.95 -11.06
C VAL A 336 -0.23 11.96 -10.52
N LEU A 337 -0.81 12.28 -9.37
CA LEU A 337 -1.96 11.56 -8.79
C LEU A 337 -3.24 12.31 -9.16
N THR A 338 -3.98 11.83 -10.14
CA THR A 338 -5.15 12.55 -10.70
C THR A 338 -6.25 12.80 -9.68
N CYS A 339 -6.33 12.00 -8.61
CA CYS A 339 -7.27 12.21 -7.50
C CYS A 339 -6.93 13.43 -6.62
N GLN A 340 -5.71 13.96 -6.75
CA GLN A 340 -5.20 15.09 -5.98
C GLN A 340 -4.79 16.26 -6.88
N SER A 341 -4.92 16.11 -8.21
CA SER A 341 -4.45 17.07 -9.19
C SER A 341 -5.57 17.96 -9.70
N TYR A 342 -5.25 19.21 -9.91
CA TYR A 342 -6.11 20.22 -10.57
C TYR A 342 -5.27 21.06 -11.53
N PRO A 343 -5.89 21.56 -12.67
CA PRO A 343 -5.20 22.35 -13.67
C PRO A 343 -4.74 23.71 -13.14
N LEU A 344 -3.55 24.14 -13.58
CA LEU A 344 -3.06 25.53 -13.44
C LEU A 344 -3.06 26.26 -14.77
N THR A 345 -3.20 25.55 -15.91
CA THR A 345 -3.26 26.09 -17.26
C THR A 345 -4.57 25.74 -17.95
N GLU A 346 -4.99 26.52 -18.94
CA GLU A 346 -6.24 26.33 -19.69
C GLU A 346 -6.30 25.02 -20.50
N ARG A 347 -5.16 24.40 -20.78
CA ARG A 347 -5.05 23.11 -21.49
C ARG A 347 -4.14 22.18 -20.72
N VAL A 348 -4.63 20.95 -20.51
CA VAL A 348 -3.90 19.90 -19.82
C VAL A 348 -4.12 18.59 -20.56
N VAL A 349 -3.04 17.81 -20.79
CA VAL A 349 -3.11 16.45 -21.35
C VAL A 349 -2.50 15.48 -20.36
N ILE A 350 -3.27 14.46 -19.97
CA ILE A 350 -2.86 13.43 -19.02
C ILE A 350 -3.05 12.04 -19.63
N SER A 351 -2.02 11.20 -19.57
CA SER A 351 -2.04 9.82 -20.05
C SER A 351 -2.03 8.84 -18.90
N PHE A 352 -2.99 7.93 -18.90
CA PHE A 352 -3.03 6.75 -18.02
C PHE A 352 -2.33 5.54 -18.64
N ASP A 353 -1.87 5.63 -19.88
CA ASP A 353 -1.18 4.55 -20.59
C ASP A 353 0.32 4.52 -20.26
N ASP A 354 0.89 5.67 -19.90
CA ASP A 354 2.26 5.82 -19.41
C ASP A 354 2.30 5.59 -17.90
N ARG A 355 2.72 4.38 -17.47
CA ARG A 355 2.73 3.97 -16.06
C ARG A 355 4.07 3.47 -15.58
#